data_65528c04277b9702f6cd3643cd2a287c
#
_entry.id   65528c04277b9702f6cd3643cd2a287c
#
_cell.length_a   1.000
_cell.length_b   1.000
_cell.length_c   1.000
_cell.angle_alpha   90.00
_cell.angle_beta   90.00
_cell.angle_gamma   90.00
#
_symmetry.space_group_name_H-M   'P 1'
#
loop_
_entity.id
_entity.type
_entity.pdbx_description
1 polymer ?
#
loop_
_entity_poly.entity_id
_entity_poly.type
_entity_poly.pdbx_seq_one_letter_code
_entity_poly.pdbx_strand_id
1 'polypeptide(L)'
;MSFLICRIAHCLILSALLLALSVMACHAVESRSKTPTSSAKKKLLLFAKNPATWAIVKGGASGKMVYRESSGAFSLSAAGLRPRSAYAMIRYADAPPKAEILARGESDVRGNLELNGVWRNWTRKFWLVSGEDVVGLPGEAGSLRAWRPERYLFEEKQIGIPCQCPEPEEP
;
A
#
# COMPACT_ATOMS: atom_id res chain seq x y z
N MET A 1 9.62 -75.49 -12.80
CA MET A 1 9.13 -74.16 -13.19
C MET A 1 8.25 -73.46 -12.15
N SER A 2 7.64 -74.16 -11.20
CA SER A 2 6.72 -73.59 -10.20
C SER A 2 7.39 -72.75 -9.07
N PHE A 3 8.64 -73.04 -8.70
CA PHE A 3 9.30 -72.32 -7.61
C PHE A 3 9.77 -70.89 -7.96
N LEU A 4 9.99 -70.62 -9.25
CA LEU A 4 10.45 -69.30 -9.71
C LEU A 4 9.34 -68.29 -9.72
N ILE A 5 8.12 -68.69 -10.06
CA ILE A 5 6.92 -67.85 -10.15
C ILE A 5 6.50 -67.39 -8.75
N CYS A 6 6.61 -68.21 -7.71
CA CYS A 6 6.27 -67.89 -6.36
C CYS A 6 7.16 -66.79 -5.72
N ARG A 7 8.47 -66.78 -6.08
CA ARG A 7 9.41 -65.78 -5.58
C ARG A 7 9.20 -64.42 -6.21
N ILE A 8 8.83 -64.37 -7.49
CA ILE A 8 8.55 -63.09 -8.18
C ILE A 8 7.27 -62.46 -7.64
N ALA A 9 6.22 -63.25 -7.36
CA ALA A 9 4.99 -62.76 -6.77
C ALA A 9 5.20 -62.17 -5.37
N HIS A 10 6.04 -62.77 -4.53
CA HIS A 10 6.33 -62.24 -3.19
C HIS A 10 7.15 -60.92 -3.23
N CYS A 11 8.10 -60.77 -4.17
CA CYS A 11 8.85 -59.52 -4.33
C CYS A 11 7.96 -58.37 -4.82
N LEU A 12 7.00 -58.62 -5.70
CA LEU A 12 6.09 -57.60 -6.22
C LEU A 12 5.10 -57.13 -5.13
N ILE A 13 4.62 -58.01 -4.28
CA ILE A 13 3.72 -57.64 -3.17
C ILE A 13 4.47 -56.82 -2.11
N LEU A 14 5.71 -57.19 -1.76
CA LEU A 14 6.51 -56.42 -0.80
C LEU A 14 6.88 -55.03 -1.32
N SER A 15 7.20 -54.87 -2.60
CA SER A 15 7.48 -53.57 -3.18
C SER A 15 6.25 -52.64 -3.28
N ALA A 16 5.07 -53.21 -3.54
CA ALA A 16 3.82 -52.46 -3.53
C ALA A 16 3.43 -51.99 -2.12
N LEU A 17 3.70 -52.80 -1.09
CA LEU A 17 3.42 -52.43 0.29
C LEU A 17 4.36 -51.32 0.81
N LEU A 18 5.62 -51.33 0.40
CA LEU A 18 6.59 -50.26 0.73
C LEU A 18 6.27 -48.93 0.04
N LEU A 19 5.75 -48.97 -1.19
CA LEU A 19 5.29 -47.75 -1.87
C LEU A 19 4.05 -47.14 -1.23
N ALA A 20 3.12 -47.97 -0.74
CA ALA A 20 1.92 -47.51 -0.06
C ALA A 20 2.20 -46.86 1.29
N LEU A 21 3.21 -47.33 2.02
CA LEU A 21 3.64 -46.73 3.29
C LEU A 21 4.38 -45.38 3.11
N SER A 22 5.07 -45.16 1.99
CA SER A 22 5.75 -43.92 1.72
C SER A 22 4.80 -42.78 1.30
N VAL A 23 3.64 -43.09 0.75
CA VAL A 23 2.64 -42.07 0.38
C VAL A 23 1.85 -41.57 1.59
N MET A 24 1.72 -42.34 2.65
CA MET A 24 1.02 -41.89 3.87
C MET A 24 1.87 -40.98 4.78
N ALA A 25 3.17 -40.94 4.64
CA ALA A 25 4.06 -40.05 5.43
C ALA A 25 4.12 -38.63 4.93
N CYS A 26 3.63 -38.33 3.72
CA CYS A 26 3.65 -36.95 3.14
C CYS A 26 2.37 -36.14 3.40
N HIS A 27 1.38 -36.66 4.11
CA HIS A 27 0.10 -35.95 4.32
C HIS A 27 -0.04 -35.30 5.70
N ALA A 28 1.01 -35.27 6.51
CA ALA A 28 1.02 -34.58 7.79
C ALA A 28 1.96 -33.37 7.81
N VAL A 29 2.14 -32.69 6.68
CA VAL A 29 2.47 -31.25 6.73
C VAL A 29 1.15 -30.53 6.91
N GLU A 30 0.76 -30.47 8.17
CA GLU A 30 -0.28 -29.60 8.65
C GLU A 30 0.07 -28.19 8.17
N SER A 31 -0.53 -27.82 7.03
CA SER A 31 -0.57 -26.46 6.56
C SER A 31 -1.23 -25.67 7.68
N ARG A 32 -0.41 -25.15 8.59
CA ARG A 32 -0.81 -24.16 9.55
C ARG A 32 -1.29 -22.99 8.72
N SER A 33 -2.55 -23.05 8.34
CA SER A 33 -3.31 -21.97 7.79
C SER A 33 -3.08 -20.80 8.74
N LYS A 34 -2.15 -19.91 8.38
CA LYS A 34 -2.08 -18.59 8.98
C LYS A 34 -3.44 -18.00 8.70
N THR A 35 -4.32 -18.04 9.69
CA THR A 35 -5.55 -17.27 9.72
C THR A 35 -5.15 -15.90 9.20
N PRO A 36 -5.75 -15.38 8.10
CA PRO A 36 -5.42 -14.06 7.62
C PRO A 36 -5.74 -13.11 8.78
N THR A 37 -4.70 -12.60 9.40
CA THR A 37 -4.85 -11.58 10.43
C THR A 37 -5.66 -10.48 9.77
N SER A 38 -6.91 -10.32 10.17
CA SER A 38 -7.81 -9.31 9.65
C SER A 38 -7.13 -7.97 9.92
N SER A 39 -6.39 -7.48 8.94
CA SER A 39 -5.70 -6.20 9.06
C SER A 39 -6.76 -5.14 9.28
N ALA A 40 -6.79 -4.59 10.47
CA ALA A 40 -7.72 -3.55 10.84
C ALA A 40 -7.64 -2.39 9.85
N LYS A 41 -8.78 -1.88 9.44
CA LYS A 41 -8.85 -0.65 8.64
C LYS A 41 -8.30 0.51 9.45
N LYS A 42 -7.34 1.24 8.90
CA LYS A 42 -6.79 2.48 9.46
C LYS A 42 -7.30 3.69 8.71
N LYS A 43 -7.18 4.85 9.32
CA LYS A 43 -7.60 6.14 8.76
C LYS A 43 -6.42 7.09 8.70
N LEU A 44 -6.34 7.86 7.64
CA LEU A 44 -5.43 8.97 7.46
C LEU A 44 -6.25 10.19 7.03
N LEU A 45 -6.06 11.30 7.70
CA LEU A 45 -6.69 12.56 7.35
C LEU A 45 -5.72 13.43 6.59
N LEU A 46 -6.22 14.09 5.55
CA LEU A 46 -5.49 15.01 4.69
C LEU A 46 -6.17 16.38 4.75
N PHE A 47 -5.39 17.44 4.79
CA PHE A 47 -5.87 18.81 4.90
C PHE A 47 -5.12 19.75 3.97
N ALA A 48 -5.83 20.76 3.47
CA ALA A 48 -5.20 21.93 2.91
C ALA A 48 -4.37 22.62 4.00
N LYS A 49 -3.15 23.02 3.66
CA LYS A 49 -2.23 23.71 4.57
C LYS A 49 -1.79 25.05 4.00
N ASN A 50 -1.59 26.00 4.87
CA ASN A 50 -0.99 27.27 4.49
C ASN A 50 0.49 27.04 4.12
N PRO A 51 0.94 27.38 2.91
CA PRO A 51 2.30 27.08 2.45
C PRO A 51 3.41 27.78 3.27
N ALA A 52 3.12 28.92 3.89
CA ALA A 52 4.11 29.65 4.67
C ALA A 52 4.27 29.12 6.10
N THR A 53 3.18 28.65 6.71
CA THR A 53 3.17 28.24 8.12
C THR A 53 2.98 26.74 8.32
N TRP A 54 2.58 26.02 7.28
CA TRP A 54 2.17 24.59 7.31
C TRP A 54 1.02 24.28 8.27
N ALA A 55 0.36 25.31 8.76
CA ALA A 55 -0.85 25.15 9.57
C ALA A 55 -2.03 24.71 8.70
N ILE A 56 -2.90 23.89 9.27
CA ILE A 56 -4.15 23.47 8.61
C ILE A 56 -5.02 24.70 8.36
N VAL A 57 -5.51 24.84 7.13
CA VAL A 57 -6.45 25.90 6.77
C VAL A 57 -7.83 25.55 7.32
N LYS A 58 -8.28 26.33 8.31
CA LYS A 58 -9.60 26.12 8.93
C LYS A 58 -10.70 26.29 7.90
N GLY A 59 -11.56 25.29 7.76
CA GLY A 59 -12.62 25.28 6.74
C GLY A 59 -12.15 25.06 5.30
N GLY A 60 -10.85 24.77 5.11
CA GLY A 60 -10.29 24.44 3.80
C GLY A 60 -10.65 23.02 3.34
N ALA A 61 -10.18 22.69 2.14
CA ALA A 61 -10.38 21.35 1.58
C ALA A 61 -9.76 20.28 2.48
N SER A 62 -10.40 19.11 2.54
CA SER A 62 -9.95 18.00 3.36
C SER A 62 -10.25 16.66 2.71
N GLY A 63 -9.56 15.62 3.14
CA GLY A 63 -9.76 14.25 2.68
C GLY A 63 -9.59 13.24 3.80
N LYS A 64 -10.24 12.10 3.64
CA LYS A 64 -10.14 10.94 4.52
C LYS A 64 -9.79 9.71 3.70
N MET A 65 -8.63 9.16 3.93
CA MET A 65 -8.21 7.87 3.38
C MET A 65 -8.47 6.77 4.41
N VAL A 66 -9.17 5.73 3.99
CA VAL A 66 -9.33 4.48 4.74
C VAL A 66 -8.52 3.40 4.04
N TYR A 67 -7.66 2.70 4.78
CA TYR A 67 -6.71 1.77 4.18
C TYR A 67 -6.46 0.52 5.03
N ARG A 68 -5.87 -0.50 4.40
CA ARG A 68 -5.36 -1.72 5.04
C ARG A 68 -3.87 -1.85 4.76
N GLU A 69 -3.06 -1.89 5.80
CA GLU A 69 -1.59 -2.01 5.66
C GLU A 69 -1.17 -3.32 5.01
N SER A 70 -1.86 -4.41 5.30
CA SER A 70 -1.51 -5.74 4.78
C SER A 70 -1.65 -5.88 3.27
N SER A 71 -2.61 -5.18 2.65
CA SER A 71 -2.88 -5.24 1.21
C SER A 71 -2.47 -3.98 0.45
N GLY A 72 -2.23 -2.88 1.16
CA GLY A 72 -2.05 -1.57 0.58
C GLY A 72 -3.31 -0.99 -0.08
N ALA A 73 -4.44 -1.67 0.01
CA ALA A 73 -5.69 -1.18 -0.57
C ALA A 73 -6.23 0.01 0.22
N PHE A 74 -6.66 1.05 -0.49
CA PHE A 74 -7.23 2.24 0.11
C PHE A 74 -8.44 2.76 -0.67
N SER A 75 -9.27 3.52 0.04
CA SER A 75 -10.27 4.44 -0.52
C SER A 75 -10.05 5.82 0.07
N LEU A 76 -10.10 6.86 -0.75
CA LEU A 76 -10.01 8.26 -0.38
C LEU A 76 -11.31 8.95 -0.75
N SER A 77 -11.89 9.68 0.20
CA SER A 77 -12.96 10.65 -0.02
C SER A 77 -12.42 12.03 0.32
N ALA A 78 -12.55 13.00 -0.57
CA ALA A 78 -12.14 14.38 -0.34
C ALA A 78 -13.24 15.36 -0.72
N ALA A 79 -13.24 16.53 -0.07
CA ALA A 79 -14.25 17.58 -0.29
C ALA A 79 -13.61 18.97 -0.19
N GLY A 80 -14.31 19.98 -0.73
CA GLY A 80 -13.83 21.38 -0.76
C GLY A 80 -12.70 21.61 -1.78
N LEU A 81 -12.50 20.67 -2.69
CA LEU A 81 -11.53 20.79 -3.79
C LEU A 81 -12.03 21.76 -4.86
N ARG A 82 -11.14 22.19 -5.76
CA ARG A 82 -11.58 22.93 -6.96
C ARG A 82 -12.50 22.04 -7.79
N PRO A 83 -13.69 22.51 -8.18
CA PRO A 83 -14.60 21.74 -9.02
C PRO A 83 -14.00 21.38 -10.37
N ARG A 84 -14.42 20.22 -10.91
CA ARG A 84 -14.02 19.74 -12.26
C ARG A 84 -12.52 19.84 -12.50
N SER A 85 -11.75 19.40 -11.54
CA SER A 85 -10.28 19.50 -11.57
C SER A 85 -9.66 18.13 -11.38
N ALA A 86 -8.61 17.86 -12.15
CA ALA A 86 -7.86 16.62 -12.03
C ALA A 86 -7.01 16.61 -10.76
N TYR A 87 -6.98 15.47 -10.09
CA TYR A 87 -6.17 15.20 -8.91
C TYR A 87 -5.45 13.85 -9.01
N ALA A 88 -4.36 13.74 -8.32
CA ALA A 88 -3.63 12.50 -8.15
C ALA A 88 -3.33 12.25 -6.67
N MET A 89 -3.63 11.04 -6.20
CA MET A 89 -3.13 10.56 -4.93
C MET A 89 -1.73 10.02 -5.15
N ILE A 90 -0.76 10.58 -4.46
CA ILE A 90 0.65 10.16 -4.55
C ILE A 90 1.18 9.70 -3.20
N ARG A 91 2.13 8.80 -3.26
CA ARG A 91 3.04 8.50 -2.19
C ARG A 91 4.34 9.25 -2.45
N TYR A 92 4.73 10.11 -1.54
CA TYR A 92 5.96 10.87 -1.67
C TYR A 92 7.12 10.20 -0.92
N ALA A 93 8.30 10.22 -1.51
CA ALA A 93 9.54 9.77 -0.90
C ALA A 93 10.61 10.86 -1.01
N ASP A 94 11.49 10.95 -0.04
CA ASP A 94 12.56 11.97 -0.04
C ASP A 94 13.68 11.63 -1.03
N ALA A 95 13.85 10.34 -1.36
CA ALA A 95 14.78 9.85 -2.37
C ALA A 95 14.07 9.50 -3.70
N PRO A 96 14.75 9.60 -4.84
CA PRO A 96 14.19 9.19 -6.13
C PRO A 96 13.79 7.70 -6.17
N PRO A 97 12.66 7.36 -6.86
CA PRO A 97 11.70 8.28 -7.43
C PRO A 97 10.92 9.00 -6.35
N LYS A 98 10.83 10.34 -6.44
CA LYS A 98 10.21 11.16 -5.37
C LYS A 98 8.72 10.95 -5.20
N ALA A 99 8.04 10.45 -6.21
CA ALA A 99 6.61 10.16 -6.15
C ALA A 99 6.28 8.82 -6.80
N GLU A 100 5.27 8.15 -6.27
CA GLU A 100 4.55 7.05 -6.91
C GLU A 100 3.09 7.47 -7.01
N ILE A 101 2.52 7.35 -8.20
CA ILE A 101 1.12 7.69 -8.41
C ILE A 101 0.28 6.47 -8.03
N LEU A 102 -0.61 6.67 -7.07
CA LEU A 102 -1.45 5.59 -6.54
C LEU A 102 -2.82 5.54 -7.23
N ALA A 103 -3.39 6.70 -7.51
CA ALA A 103 -4.67 6.83 -8.20
C ALA A 103 -4.79 8.23 -8.83
N ARG A 104 -5.64 8.36 -9.84
CA ARG A 104 -6.02 9.63 -10.47
C ARG A 104 -7.54 9.71 -10.58
N GLY A 105 -8.06 10.91 -10.55
CA GLY A 105 -9.48 11.18 -10.77
C GLY A 105 -9.76 12.67 -10.91
N GLU A 106 -11.01 12.99 -11.12
CA GLU A 106 -11.51 14.35 -11.27
C GLU A 106 -12.55 14.64 -10.20
N SER A 107 -12.49 15.81 -9.58
CA SER A 107 -13.49 16.28 -8.64
C SER A 107 -14.79 16.63 -9.36
N ASP A 108 -15.91 16.40 -8.71
CA ASP A 108 -17.23 16.73 -9.21
C ASP A 108 -17.47 18.25 -9.26
N VAL A 109 -18.67 18.64 -9.67
CA VAL A 109 -19.10 20.06 -9.75
C VAL A 109 -19.16 20.74 -8.37
N ARG A 110 -19.16 19.96 -7.28
CA ARG A 110 -19.20 20.45 -5.89
C ARG A 110 -17.82 20.41 -5.23
N GLY A 111 -16.79 19.94 -5.95
CA GLY A 111 -15.45 19.78 -5.40
C GLY A 111 -15.28 18.54 -4.54
N ASN A 112 -16.10 17.50 -4.71
CA ASN A 112 -15.90 16.20 -4.07
C ASN A 112 -15.12 15.28 -4.99
N LEU A 113 -14.34 14.38 -4.39
CA LEU A 113 -13.51 13.40 -5.10
C LEU A 113 -13.51 12.07 -4.36
N GLU A 114 -13.67 10.98 -5.10
CA GLU A 114 -13.51 9.62 -4.61
C GLU A 114 -12.42 8.93 -5.41
N LEU A 115 -11.43 8.35 -4.74
CA LEU A 115 -10.37 7.57 -5.35
C LEU A 115 -10.20 6.23 -4.64
N ASN A 116 -9.87 5.21 -5.43
CA ASN A 116 -9.46 3.90 -4.92
C ASN A 116 -8.13 3.53 -5.53
N GLY A 117 -7.30 2.80 -4.78
CA GLY A 117 -6.01 2.34 -5.27
C GLY A 117 -5.35 1.36 -4.33
N VAL A 118 -4.13 1.01 -4.70
CA VAL A 118 -3.27 0.13 -3.92
C VAL A 118 -1.86 0.70 -3.96
N TRP A 119 -1.17 0.72 -2.82
CA TRP A 119 0.27 0.99 -2.79
C TRP A 119 1.04 -0.31 -2.55
N ARG A 120 2.28 -0.34 -3.04
CA ARG A 120 3.17 -1.50 -2.87
C ARG A 120 4.15 -1.31 -1.72
N ASN A 121 4.62 -0.09 -1.54
CA ASN A 121 5.61 0.25 -0.53
C ASN A 121 5.03 1.22 0.50
N TRP A 122 5.13 0.88 1.78
CA TRP A 122 4.65 1.75 2.84
C TRP A 122 5.59 2.96 3.00
N THR A 123 5.01 4.17 2.94
CA THR A 123 5.59 5.39 3.49
C THR A 123 4.50 6.12 4.26
N ARG A 124 4.89 7.06 5.08
CA ARG A 124 3.94 7.87 5.85
C ARG A 124 3.57 9.19 5.17
N LYS A 125 4.02 9.39 3.94
CA LYS A 125 3.81 10.64 3.20
C LYS A 125 2.88 10.39 2.01
N PHE A 126 1.59 10.64 2.22
CA PHE A 126 0.56 10.54 1.20
C PHE A 126 -0.03 11.92 0.95
N TRP A 127 0.01 12.38 -0.28
CA TRP A 127 -0.50 13.67 -0.67
C TRP A 127 -1.54 13.53 -1.77
N LEU A 128 -2.60 14.34 -1.69
CA LEU A 128 -3.48 14.57 -2.83
C LEU A 128 -3.01 15.85 -3.52
N VAL A 129 -2.51 15.72 -4.74
CA VAL A 129 -1.92 16.82 -5.51
C VAL A 129 -2.78 17.15 -6.72
N SER A 130 -2.63 18.36 -7.26
CA SER A 130 -3.24 18.72 -8.54
C SER A 130 -2.71 17.78 -9.64
N GLY A 131 -3.61 17.22 -10.44
CA GLY A 131 -3.26 16.24 -11.48
C GLY A 131 -2.34 16.81 -12.57
N GLU A 132 -2.39 18.12 -12.79
CA GLU A 132 -1.52 18.82 -13.75
C GLU A 132 -0.09 18.98 -13.24
N ASP A 133 0.14 18.85 -11.92
CA ASP A 133 1.46 19.06 -11.28
C ASP A 133 2.28 17.77 -11.22
N VAL A 134 1.73 16.65 -11.61
CA VAL A 134 2.41 15.36 -11.53
C VAL A 134 2.30 14.57 -12.84
N VAL A 135 3.41 13.92 -13.21
CA VAL A 135 3.53 13.07 -14.41
C VAL A 135 3.67 11.62 -13.98
N GLY A 136 3.09 10.69 -14.75
CA GLY A 136 3.12 9.24 -14.57
C GLY A 136 1.72 8.64 -14.54
N LEU A 137 1.64 7.32 -14.60
CA LEU A 137 0.40 6.56 -14.52
C LEU A 137 0.21 5.93 -13.13
N PRO A 138 -1.01 5.59 -12.73
CA PRO A 138 -1.25 4.85 -11.50
C PRO A 138 -0.45 3.54 -11.45
N GLY A 139 0.21 3.29 -10.32
CA GLY A 139 1.08 2.14 -10.11
C GLY A 139 2.53 2.33 -10.57
N GLU A 140 2.88 3.49 -11.12
CA GLU A 140 4.21 3.81 -11.63
C GLU A 140 4.91 4.90 -10.80
N ALA A 141 6.23 4.95 -10.97
CA ALA A 141 7.01 6.08 -10.50
C ALA A 141 6.58 7.36 -11.24
N GLY A 142 6.41 8.43 -10.47
CA GLY A 142 6.03 9.73 -10.99
C GLY A 142 7.01 10.82 -10.61
N SER A 143 6.86 11.97 -11.23
CA SER A 143 7.61 13.17 -10.90
C SER A 143 6.69 14.37 -10.73
N LEU A 144 7.02 15.24 -9.79
CA LEU A 144 6.39 16.55 -9.68
C LEU A 144 6.97 17.47 -10.74
N ARG A 145 6.09 18.03 -11.56
CA ARG A 145 6.40 19.05 -12.60
C ARG A 145 6.39 20.45 -12.02
N ALA A 146 5.51 20.66 -11.04
CA ALA A 146 5.35 21.93 -10.36
C ALA A 146 5.08 21.70 -8.87
N TRP A 147 5.39 22.69 -8.05
CA TRP A 147 5.13 22.70 -6.63
C TRP A 147 4.16 23.83 -6.31
N ARG A 148 2.88 23.46 -6.09
CA ARG A 148 1.77 24.38 -5.78
C ARG A 148 1.03 23.91 -4.53
N PRO A 149 1.68 23.94 -3.35
CA PRO A 149 1.17 23.34 -2.12
C PRO A 149 -0.20 23.90 -1.68
N GLU A 150 -0.55 25.11 -2.08
CA GLU A 150 -1.86 25.72 -1.82
C GLU A 150 -3.03 24.96 -2.51
N ARG A 151 -2.73 24.05 -3.44
CA ARG A 151 -3.71 23.22 -4.16
C ARG A 151 -3.72 21.77 -3.72
N TYR A 152 -2.94 21.42 -2.70
CA TYR A 152 -2.72 20.04 -2.29
C TYR A 152 -3.35 19.78 -0.93
N LEU A 153 -3.62 18.51 -0.65
CA LEU A 153 -3.92 18.05 0.69
C LEU A 153 -2.74 17.23 1.21
N PHE A 154 -2.37 17.49 2.43
CA PHE A 154 -1.27 16.86 3.14
C PHE A 154 -1.76 16.16 4.40
N GLU A 155 -1.02 15.20 4.86
CA GLU A 155 -1.26 14.54 6.13
C GLU A 155 -1.36 15.55 7.28
N GLU A 156 -2.20 15.24 8.26
CA GLU A 156 -2.42 16.06 9.44
C GLU A 156 -1.12 16.38 10.20
N LYS A 157 -0.24 15.41 10.34
CA LYS A 157 1.03 15.60 11.04
C LYS A 157 1.91 16.59 10.28
N GLN A 158 2.43 17.59 11.01
CA GLN A 158 3.41 18.52 10.45
C GLN A 158 4.59 17.74 9.86
N ILE A 159 4.88 17.97 8.59
CA ILE A 159 6.12 17.53 7.98
C ILE A 159 7.21 18.44 8.55
N GLY A 160 8.15 17.85 9.31
CA GLY A 160 9.30 18.60 9.79
C GLY A 160 9.18 19.14 11.23
N ILE A 161 8.82 18.28 12.18
CA ILE A 161 9.46 18.42 13.47
C ILE A 161 10.93 18.08 13.20
N PRO A 162 11.89 19.02 13.37
CA PRO A 162 13.29 18.67 13.29
C PRO A 162 13.50 17.46 14.17
N CYS A 163 14.15 16.41 13.65
CA CYS A 163 14.68 15.39 14.54
C CYS A 163 15.48 16.15 15.59
N GLN A 164 15.08 16.09 16.83
CA GLN A 164 15.98 16.40 17.93
C GLN A 164 17.01 15.26 17.90
N CYS A 165 17.97 15.39 17.01
CA CYS A 165 19.16 14.58 17.08
C CYS A 165 19.79 14.94 18.43
N PRO A 166 20.06 13.99 19.33
CA PRO A 166 20.85 14.28 20.52
C PRO A 166 22.17 14.92 20.04
N GLU A 167 22.50 16.09 20.56
CA GLU A 167 23.80 16.69 20.30
C GLU A 167 24.87 15.66 20.63
N PRO A 168 25.87 15.49 19.75
CA PRO A 168 27.00 14.63 20.09
C PRO A 168 27.61 15.20 21.38
N GLU A 169 27.69 14.38 22.42
CA GLU A 169 28.42 14.72 23.64
C GLU A 169 29.87 15.01 23.21
N GLU A 170 30.27 16.28 23.30
CA GLU A 170 31.66 16.65 23.07
C GLU A 170 32.53 15.96 24.13
N PRO A 171 33.71 15.40 23.73
CA PRO A 171 34.60 14.68 24.63
C PRO A 171 35.27 15.57 25.70
#